data_03d33c7703ff16057dc18b446b10e57e
#
_entry.id   03d33c7703ff16057dc18b446b10e57e
#
_cell.length_a   1.000
_cell.length_b   1.000
_cell.length_c   1.000
_cell.angle_alpha   90.00
_cell.angle_beta   90.00
_cell.angle_gamma   90.00
#
_symmetry.space_group_name_H-M   'P 1'
#
loop_
_entity.id
_entity.type
_entity.pdbx_description
1 polymer ?
#
loop_
_entity_poly.entity_id
_entity_poly.type
_entity_poly.pdbx_seq_one_letter_code
_entity_poly.pdbx_strand_id
1 'polypeptide(L)'
;TPSLPAKEWDKLAHTRFTAGAGFGKSGKEDTGTWKMLKKMPEQWYIRYNLPDSFFKLRLGLTSFKHVGVFPEQSPNWEFIYAQSKRLVEKFQAKGVDPVTGTVKKPKVLNLFAYTGAASLAARCAGADTTHLDSVRQVVTWAKGNMESSNLDNIRWVVEDALKFAKREAKRGNLYNGLIMDPPAYGHGPDGEKWKLDELLYELLLETSKIVAPEDSFMVLNLYSNGYSAMLGDT
;
A
#
# COMPACT_ATOMS: atom_id res chain seq x y z
N THR A 1 6.50 -18.53 13.93
CA THR A 1 7.47 -19.68 13.85
C THR A 1 7.13 -20.48 12.63
N PRO A 2 8.10 -20.88 11.78
CA PRO A 2 7.84 -21.72 10.64
C PRO A 2 7.15 -23.04 11.08
N SER A 3 6.09 -23.44 10.39
CA SER A 3 5.32 -24.64 10.70
C SER A 3 6.06 -25.95 10.37
N LEU A 4 7.12 -25.88 9.57
CA LEU A 4 7.93 -27.02 9.15
C LEU A 4 9.43 -26.78 9.42
N PRO A 5 10.23 -27.85 9.62
CA PRO A 5 11.68 -27.73 9.68
C PRO A 5 12.28 -27.17 8.38
N ALA A 6 13.42 -26.50 8.44
CA ALA A 6 14.06 -25.85 7.29
C ALA A 6 14.30 -26.81 6.11
N LYS A 7 14.68 -28.08 6.37
CA LYS A 7 14.87 -29.09 5.33
C LYS A 7 13.59 -29.45 4.57
N GLU A 8 12.45 -29.43 5.24
CA GLU A 8 11.14 -29.68 4.60
C GLU A 8 10.72 -28.49 3.76
N TRP A 9 10.95 -27.26 4.25
CA TRP A 9 10.75 -26.05 3.45
C TRP A 9 11.61 -26.05 2.19
N ASP A 10 12.88 -26.49 2.25
CA ASP A 10 13.75 -26.54 1.09
C ASP A 10 13.27 -27.54 0.01
N LYS A 11 12.52 -28.59 0.40
CA LYS A 11 11.89 -29.50 -0.57
C LYS A 11 10.71 -28.86 -1.31
N LEU A 12 9.97 -27.99 -0.64
CA LEU A 12 8.78 -27.34 -1.19
C LEU A 12 9.13 -26.04 -1.95
N ALA A 13 10.05 -25.25 -1.44
CA ALA A 13 10.40 -23.93 -1.97
C ALA A 13 11.15 -24.01 -3.32
N HIS A 14 10.96 -22.99 -4.16
CA HIS A 14 11.74 -22.80 -5.37
C HIS A 14 12.99 -21.95 -5.10
N THR A 15 12.93 -21.09 -4.12
CA THR A 15 14.04 -20.23 -3.72
C THR A 15 14.00 -19.95 -2.22
N ARG A 16 15.15 -19.62 -1.66
CA ARG A 16 15.29 -19.20 -0.26
C ARG A 16 16.18 -17.99 -0.16
N PHE A 17 15.73 -16.98 0.58
CA PHE A 17 16.56 -15.84 0.92
C PHE A 17 17.52 -16.20 2.04
N THR A 18 18.79 -15.88 1.87
CA THR A 18 19.83 -16.02 2.89
C THR A 18 20.28 -14.63 3.31
N ALA A 19 20.06 -14.30 4.57
CA ALA A 19 20.45 -13.02 5.15
C ALA A 19 21.96 -12.79 5.07
N GLY A 20 22.36 -11.59 4.72
CA GLY A 20 23.76 -11.16 4.69
C GLY A 20 24.33 -10.91 6.12
N ALA A 21 25.63 -10.75 6.21
CA ALA A 21 26.34 -10.54 7.50
C ALA A 21 25.93 -9.27 8.27
N GLY A 22 25.20 -8.35 7.63
CA GLY A 22 24.68 -7.13 8.26
C GLY A 22 23.18 -7.14 8.52
N PHE A 23 22.51 -8.24 8.21
CA PHE A 23 21.05 -8.35 8.36
C PHE A 23 20.60 -8.07 9.81
N GLY A 24 19.59 -7.22 9.95
CA GLY A 24 19.09 -6.76 11.26
C GLY A 24 19.89 -5.61 11.89
N LYS A 25 20.92 -5.06 11.21
CA LYS A 25 21.60 -3.83 11.62
C LYS A 25 21.01 -2.64 10.85
N SER A 26 20.91 -1.49 11.51
CA SER A 26 20.38 -0.26 10.90
C SER A 26 20.97 0.01 9.50
N GLY A 27 20.10 0.19 8.52
CA GLY A 27 20.47 0.40 7.12
C GLY A 27 20.93 -0.86 6.34
N LYS A 28 20.84 -2.06 6.95
CA LYS A 28 21.21 -3.35 6.32
C LYS A 28 20.19 -4.45 6.61
N GLU A 29 19.00 -4.10 7.08
CA GLU A 29 17.97 -5.05 7.49
C GLU A 29 17.55 -6.01 6.37
N ASP A 30 17.69 -5.57 5.10
CA ASP A 30 17.23 -6.30 3.93
C ASP A 30 18.36 -6.84 3.05
N THR A 31 19.62 -6.80 3.51
CA THR A 31 20.74 -7.32 2.72
C THR A 31 20.80 -8.83 2.74
N GLY A 32 21.03 -9.44 1.57
CA GLY A 32 21.15 -10.88 1.46
C GLY A 32 21.14 -11.38 0.02
N THR A 33 21.04 -12.67 -0.15
CA THR A 33 21.04 -13.31 -1.47
C THR A 33 19.94 -14.37 -1.58
N TRP A 34 19.39 -14.50 -2.79
CA TRP A 34 18.44 -15.55 -3.12
C TRP A 34 19.19 -16.80 -3.61
N LYS A 35 19.01 -17.92 -2.92
CA LYS A 35 19.49 -19.22 -3.33
C LYS A 35 18.40 -19.95 -4.11
N MET A 36 18.64 -20.22 -5.39
CA MET A 36 17.73 -21.03 -6.20
C MET A 36 17.81 -22.50 -5.79
N LEU A 37 16.66 -23.10 -5.47
CA LEU A 37 16.50 -24.51 -5.10
C LEU A 37 15.89 -25.31 -6.25
N LYS A 38 15.02 -24.68 -7.04
CA LYS A 38 14.36 -25.24 -8.22
C LYS A 38 14.29 -24.21 -9.33
N LYS A 39 14.12 -24.67 -10.56
CA LYS A 39 13.89 -23.76 -11.72
C LYS A 39 12.55 -23.03 -11.52
N MET A 40 12.58 -21.71 -11.68
CA MET A 40 11.40 -20.85 -11.63
C MET A 40 11.61 -19.65 -12.55
N PRO A 41 10.52 -18.97 -12.99
CA PRO A 41 10.64 -17.73 -13.72
C PRO A 41 11.20 -16.62 -12.83
N GLU A 42 11.86 -15.62 -13.41
CA GLU A 42 12.34 -14.43 -12.69
C GLU A 42 11.18 -13.59 -12.14
N GLN A 43 10.05 -13.61 -12.84
CA GLN A 43 8.82 -12.92 -12.47
C GLN A 43 7.64 -13.85 -12.67
N TRP A 44 6.67 -13.76 -11.75
CA TRP A 44 5.42 -14.50 -11.82
C TRP A 44 4.27 -13.63 -11.30
N TYR A 45 3.04 -14.08 -11.48
CA TYR A 45 1.85 -13.36 -11.04
C TYR A 45 1.07 -14.18 -10.04
N ILE A 46 0.52 -13.48 -9.04
CA ILE A 46 -0.56 -14.01 -8.22
C ILE A 46 -1.85 -13.25 -8.54
N ARG A 47 -2.97 -13.92 -8.41
CA ARG A 47 -4.30 -13.34 -8.50
C ARG A 47 -4.91 -13.33 -7.10
N TYR A 48 -5.38 -12.18 -6.68
CA TYR A 48 -6.16 -12.03 -5.46
C TYR A 48 -7.63 -11.82 -5.82
N ASN A 49 -8.53 -12.69 -5.33
CA ASN A 49 -9.95 -12.61 -5.60
C ASN A 49 -10.65 -11.81 -4.49
N LEU A 50 -11.45 -10.86 -4.90
CA LEU A 50 -12.42 -10.11 -4.10
C LEU A 50 -13.82 -10.69 -4.38
N PRO A 51 -14.87 -10.34 -3.60
CA PRO A 51 -16.20 -10.95 -3.76
C PRO A 51 -16.74 -10.93 -5.19
N ASP A 52 -16.59 -9.85 -5.94
CA ASP A 52 -17.09 -9.67 -7.31
C ASP A 52 -16.06 -9.04 -8.26
N SER A 53 -14.78 -9.08 -7.86
CA SER A 53 -13.67 -8.55 -8.64
C SER A 53 -12.38 -9.33 -8.37
N PHE A 54 -11.28 -8.91 -8.97
CA PHE A 54 -9.94 -9.42 -8.66
C PHE A 54 -8.88 -8.41 -9.09
N PHE A 55 -7.70 -8.57 -8.53
CA PHE A 55 -6.49 -7.94 -9.07
C PHE A 55 -5.33 -8.92 -9.14
N LYS A 56 -4.33 -8.58 -9.92
CA LYS A 56 -3.09 -9.35 -10.09
C LYS A 56 -1.92 -8.56 -9.56
N LEU A 57 -1.00 -9.26 -8.91
CA LEU A 57 0.26 -8.72 -8.48
C LEU A 57 1.39 -9.48 -9.16
N ARG A 58 2.27 -8.77 -9.84
CA ARG A 58 3.53 -9.30 -10.34
C ARG A 58 4.47 -9.45 -9.15
N LEU A 59 5.08 -10.60 -9.03
CA LEU A 59 6.10 -10.91 -8.05
C LEU A 59 7.44 -11.15 -8.74
N GLY A 60 8.52 -10.88 -8.03
CA GLY A 60 9.87 -11.12 -8.52
C GLY A 60 10.88 -11.08 -7.39
N LEU A 61 12.01 -11.72 -7.59
CA LEU A 61 13.12 -11.66 -6.64
C LEU A 61 13.80 -10.30 -6.76
N THR A 62 13.74 -9.51 -5.69
CA THR A 62 14.44 -8.22 -5.61
C THR A 62 15.83 -8.41 -5.00
N SER A 63 16.66 -7.37 -5.07
CA SER A 63 17.93 -7.33 -4.33
C SER A 63 17.73 -7.35 -2.80
N PHE A 64 16.49 -7.15 -2.36
CA PHE A 64 16.06 -7.22 -0.97
C PHE A 64 15.35 -8.55 -0.70
N LYS A 65 14.94 -8.76 0.54
CA LYS A 65 14.17 -9.92 1.00
C LYS A 65 12.76 -9.98 0.39
N HIS A 66 12.20 -8.84 0.00
CA HIS A 66 10.81 -8.72 -0.45
C HIS A 66 10.61 -9.18 -1.90
N VAL A 67 9.44 -9.73 -2.19
CA VAL A 67 9.08 -10.25 -3.52
C VAL A 67 7.99 -9.45 -4.23
N GLY A 68 7.58 -8.33 -3.67
CA GLY A 68 6.55 -7.46 -4.26
C GLY A 68 5.15 -7.62 -3.66
N VAL A 69 5.02 -8.33 -2.54
CA VAL A 69 3.76 -8.47 -1.81
C VAL A 69 4.01 -8.68 -0.31
N PHE A 70 3.09 -8.18 0.49
CA PHE A 70 2.95 -8.46 1.92
C PHE A 70 1.61 -9.16 2.13
N PRO A 71 1.56 -10.51 2.07
CA PRO A 71 0.30 -11.26 2.07
C PRO A 71 -0.49 -11.10 3.39
N GLU A 72 0.16 -10.77 4.48
CA GLU A 72 -0.44 -10.43 5.76
C GLU A 72 -1.38 -9.23 5.71
N GLN A 73 -1.26 -8.41 4.66
CA GLN A 73 -2.14 -7.26 4.42
C GLN A 73 -3.49 -7.64 3.77
N SER A 74 -3.69 -8.90 3.46
CA SER A 74 -4.92 -9.32 2.75
C SER A 74 -6.22 -8.96 3.48
N PRO A 75 -6.34 -9.03 4.82
CA PRO A 75 -7.55 -8.56 5.51
C PRO A 75 -7.80 -7.05 5.30
N ASN A 76 -6.73 -6.26 5.22
CA ASN A 76 -6.86 -4.83 4.94
C ASN A 76 -7.35 -4.59 3.50
N TRP A 77 -6.90 -5.38 2.51
CA TRP A 77 -7.39 -5.24 1.13
C TRP A 77 -8.89 -5.53 1.02
N GLU A 78 -9.38 -6.54 1.74
CA GLU A 78 -10.81 -6.89 1.82
C GLU A 78 -11.61 -5.77 2.49
N PHE A 79 -11.12 -5.24 3.60
CA PHE A 79 -11.73 -4.10 4.30
C PHE A 79 -11.78 -2.85 3.40
N ILE A 80 -10.66 -2.49 2.76
CA ILE A 80 -10.55 -1.34 1.85
C ILE A 80 -11.54 -1.49 0.69
N TYR A 81 -11.60 -2.69 0.09
CA TYR A 81 -12.57 -2.98 -0.97
C TYR A 81 -14.00 -2.80 -0.50
N ALA A 82 -14.38 -3.42 0.62
CA ALA A 82 -15.73 -3.35 1.16
C ALA A 82 -16.15 -1.91 1.51
N GLN A 83 -15.28 -1.14 2.19
CA GLN A 83 -15.57 0.25 2.52
C GLN A 83 -15.67 1.14 1.28
N SER A 84 -14.75 0.98 0.32
CA SER A 84 -14.77 1.72 -0.93
C SER A 84 -16.05 1.43 -1.72
N LYS A 85 -16.48 0.17 -1.80
CA LYS A 85 -17.70 -0.23 -2.48
C LYS A 85 -18.94 0.38 -1.83
N ARG A 86 -19.05 0.27 -0.50
CA ARG A 86 -20.12 0.92 0.28
C ARG A 86 -20.20 2.41 -0.03
N LEU A 87 -19.06 3.10 -0.10
CA LEU A 87 -19.03 4.53 -0.40
C LEU A 87 -19.40 4.81 -1.85
N VAL A 88 -18.94 4.00 -2.81
CA VAL A 88 -19.34 4.13 -4.24
C VAL A 88 -20.85 4.01 -4.39
N GLU A 89 -21.45 3.01 -3.79
CA GLU A 89 -22.93 2.81 -3.80
C GLU A 89 -23.66 4.00 -3.17
N LYS A 90 -23.16 4.50 -2.03
CA LYS A 90 -23.73 5.69 -1.39
C LYS A 90 -23.64 6.95 -2.24
N PHE A 91 -22.51 7.15 -2.94
CA PHE A 91 -22.32 8.29 -3.83
C PHE A 91 -23.19 8.17 -5.09
N GLN A 92 -23.33 6.96 -5.63
CA GLN A 92 -24.26 6.70 -6.73
C GLN A 92 -25.71 7.00 -6.37
N ALA A 93 -26.13 6.62 -5.15
CA ALA A 93 -27.47 6.90 -4.65
C ALA A 93 -27.78 8.41 -4.48
N LYS A 94 -26.74 9.25 -4.31
CA LYS A 94 -26.89 10.72 -4.29
C LYS A 94 -27.18 11.31 -5.68
N GLY A 95 -27.01 10.52 -6.75
CA GLY A 95 -27.29 10.90 -8.13
C GLY A 95 -26.19 11.77 -8.77
N VAL A 96 -26.57 12.39 -9.88
CA VAL A 96 -25.68 13.23 -10.70
C VAL A 96 -25.50 14.58 -10.03
N ASP A 97 -24.26 15.03 -9.92
CA ASP A 97 -23.94 16.40 -9.48
C ASP A 97 -24.45 17.41 -10.52
N PRO A 98 -25.31 18.34 -10.15
CA PRO A 98 -25.94 19.27 -11.08
C PRO A 98 -24.94 20.23 -11.74
N VAL A 99 -23.77 20.46 -11.13
CA VAL A 99 -22.75 21.37 -11.65
C VAL A 99 -21.84 20.67 -12.65
N THR A 100 -21.42 19.43 -12.36
CA THR A 100 -20.47 18.69 -13.20
C THR A 100 -21.14 17.75 -14.20
N GLY A 101 -22.43 17.45 -14.03
CA GLY A 101 -23.17 16.49 -14.85
C GLY A 101 -22.70 15.04 -14.68
N THR A 102 -21.94 14.74 -13.59
CA THR A 102 -21.37 13.41 -13.35
C THR A 102 -21.69 12.91 -11.95
N VAL A 103 -21.69 11.60 -11.76
CA VAL A 103 -21.76 11.00 -10.43
C VAL A 103 -20.41 11.16 -9.76
N LYS A 104 -20.38 11.83 -8.61
CA LYS A 104 -19.16 11.91 -7.79
C LYS A 104 -18.74 10.53 -7.31
N LYS A 105 -17.44 10.30 -7.25
CA LYS A 105 -16.85 9.08 -6.70
C LYS A 105 -16.12 9.37 -5.39
N PRO A 106 -16.12 8.43 -4.43
CA PRO A 106 -15.29 8.58 -3.24
C PRO A 106 -13.82 8.58 -3.63
N LYS A 107 -13.04 9.49 -3.03
CA LYS A 107 -11.61 9.60 -3.23
C LYS A 107 -10.87 8.79 -2.19
N VAL A 108 -9.97 7.91 -2.63
CA VAL A 108 -9.13 7.09 -1.74
C VAL A 108 -7.67 7.45 -1.97
N LEU A 109 -6.96 7.81 -0.90
CA LEU A 109 -5.53 8.11 -0.89
C LEU A 109 -4.79 6.97 -0.18
N ASN A 110 -3.81 6.40 -0.87
CA ASN A 110 -2.90 5.40 -0.32
C ASN A 110 -1.48 5.99 -0.25
N LEU A 111 -0.97 6.18 0.95
CA LEU A 111 0.37 6.67 1.26
C LEU A 111 1.30 5.51 1.62
N PHE A 112 2.56 5.58 1.23
CA PHE A 112 3.53 4.48 1.34
C PHE A 112 3.03 3.21 0.64
N ALA A 113 2.50 3.41 -0.57
CA ALA A 113 1.56 2.49 -1.20
C ALA A 113 2.23 1.25 -1.83
N TYR A 114 3.57 1.18 -1.84
CA TYR A 114 4.37 0.06 -2.33
C TYR A 114 3.93 -0.41 -3.73
N THR A 115 3.77 -1.72 -3.96
CA THR A 115 3.37 -2.30 -5.25
C THR A 115 1.87 -2.21 -5.55
N GLY A 116 1.09 -1.57 -4.66
CA GLY A 116 -0.25 -1.07 -4.94
C GLY A 116 -1.42 -1.99 -4.62
N ALA A 117 -1.25 -3.09 -3.90
CA ALA A 117 -2.37 -4.01 -3.61
C ALA A 117 -3.59 -3.29 -3.00
N ALA A 118 -3.38 -2.43 -1.99
CA ALA A 118 -4.44 -1.64 -1.36
C ALA A 118 -5.08 -0.62 -2.33
N SER A 119 -4.26 0.01 -3.19
CA SER A 119 -4.77 0.91 -4.24
C SER A 119 -5.63 0.17 -5.27
N LEU A 120 -5.21 -1.05 -5.67
CA LEU A 120 -5.96 -1.89 -6.59
C LEU A 120 -7.28 -2.35 -5.96
N ALA A 121 -7.29 -2.71 -4.68
CA ALA A 121 -8.51 -3.08 -3.96
C ALA A 121 -9.53 -1.92 -3.96
N ALA A 122 -9.11 -0.69 -3.63
CA ALA A 122 -9.96 0.50 -3.70
C ALA A 122 -10.47 0.77 -5.13
N ARG A 123 -9.60 0.62 -6.14
CA ARG A 123 -9.98 0.82 -7.54
C ARG A 123 -10.92 -0.25 -8.07
N CYS A 124 -10.76 -1.52 -7.68
CA CYS A 124 -11.69 -2.61 -7.98
C CYS A 124 -13.12 -2.29 -7.50
N ALA A 125 -13.25 -1.59 -6.38
CA ALA A 125 -14.54 -1.12 -5.86
C ALA A 125 -15.11 0.09 -6.63
N GLY A 126 -14.35 0.71 -7.54
CA GLY A 126 -14.78 1.86 -8.34
C GLY A 126 -14.40 3.24 -7.77
N ALA A 127 -13.64 3.31 -6.68
CA ALA A 127 -13.20 4.58 -6.10
C ALA A 127 -12.19 5.32 -7.01
N ASP A 128 -12.15 6.64 -6.90
CA ASP A 128 -11.09 7.47 -7.46
C ASP A 128 -9.85 7.36 -6.56
N THR A 129 -8.84 6.64 -7.04
CA THR A 129 -7.70 6.24 -6.22
C THR A 129 -6.46 7.05 -6.55
N THR A 130 -5.80 7.57 -5.51
CA THR A 130 -4.46 8.17 -5.59
C THR A 130 -3.48 7.25 -4.88
N HIS A 131 -2.45 6.83 -5.60
CA HIS A 131 -1.35 5.99 -5.13
C HIS A 131 -0.09 6.84 -5.00
N LEU A 132 0.48 6.89 -3.81
CA LEU A 132 1.69 7.64 -3.52
C LEU A 132 2.75 6.76 -2.87
N ASP A 133 3.93 6.78 -3.45
CA ASP A 133 5.15 6.23 -2.87
C ASP A 133 6.36 7.10 -3.23
N SER A 134 7.37 7.11 -2.39
CA SER A 134 8.60 7.89 -2.63
C SER A 134 9.50 7.25 -3.69
N VAL A 135 9.37 5.94 -3.92
CA VAL A 135 10.23 5.16 -4.79
C VAL A 135 9.64 4.98 -6.17
N ARG A 136 10.16 5.71 -7.16
CA ARG A 136 9.67 5.69 -8.55
C ARG A 136 9.57 4.29 -9.16
N GLN A 137 10.53 3.41 -8.89
CA GLN A 137 10.52 2.05 -9.42
C GLN A 137 9.34 1.24 -8.87
N VAL A 138 8.99 1.44 -7.60
CA VAL A 138 7.86 0.78 -6.93
C VAL A 138 6.54 1.30 -7.50
N VAL A 139 6.41 2.61 -7.74
CA VAL A 139 5.23 3.20 -8.41
C VAL A 139 5.08 2.66 -9.85
N THR A 140 6.19 2.50 -10.58
CA THR A 140 6.15 1.88 -11.92
C THR A 140 5.70 0.42 -11.85
N TRP A 141 6.14 -0.32 -10.82
CA TRP A 141 5.69 -1.69 -10.58
C TRP A 141 4.19 -1.76 -10.29
N ALA A 142 3.70 -0.87 -9.41
CA ALA A 142 2.27 -0.77 -9.08
C ALA A 142 1.41 -0.44 -10.30
N LYS A 143 1.88 0.43 -11.20
CA LYS A 143 1.22 0.72 -12.47
C LYS A 143 1.11 -0.54 -13.34
N GLY A 144 2.18 -1.34 -13.47
CA GLY A 144 2.14 -2.61 -14.18
C GLY A 144 1.17 -3.63 -13.57
N ASN A 145 1.01 -3.62 -12.23
CA ASN A 145 0.01 -4.43 -11.54
C ASN A 145 -1.42 -3.98 -11.89
N MET A 146 -1.67 -2.67 -11.98
CA MET A 146 -2.95 -2.12 -12.44
C MET A 146 -3.28 -2.60 -13.86
N GLU A 147 -2.34 -2.44 -14.78
CA GLU A 147 -2.49 -2.85 -16.18
C GLU A 147 -2.75 -4.36 -16.31
N SER A 148 -2.00 -5.19 -15.58
CA SER A 148 -2.17 -6.65 -15.53
C SER A 148 -3.51 -7.09 -14.93
N SER A 149 -4.14 -6.22 -14.13
CA SER A 149 -5.45 -6.43 -13.51
C SER A 149 -6.61 -5.95 -14.41
N ASN A 150 -6.33 -5.41 -15.60
CA ASN A 150 -7.29 -4.75 -16.47
C ASN A 150 -8.03 -3.59 -15.78
N LEU A 151 -7.33 -2.87 -14.93
CA LEU A 151 -7.81 -1.68 -14.24
C LEU A 151 -7.18 -0.43 -14.87
N ASP A 152 -7.79 0.71 -14.61
CA ASP A 152 -7.37 2.01 -15.12
C ASP A 152 -7.56 3.11 -14.06
N ASN A 153 -7.28 4.37 -14.42
CA ASN A 153 -7.64 5.58 -13.66
C ASN A 153 -7.17 5.60 -12.20
N ILE A 154 -5.94 5.15 -11.93
CA ILE A 154 -5.24 5.44 -10.68
C ILE A 154 -4.30 6.63 -10.90
N ARG A 155 -4.39 7.63 -10.03
CA ARG A 155 -3.45 8.77 -10.00
C ARG A 155 -2.16 8.34 -9.32
N TRP A 156 -1.06 8.34 -10.09
CA TRP A 156 0.27 7.95 -9.61
C TRP A 156 1.05 9.17 -9.16
N VAL A 157 1.63 9.11 -7.96
CA VAL A 157 2.42 10.18 -7.36
C VAL A 157 3.73 9.61 -6.82
N VAL A 158 4.86 10.24 -7.20
CA VAL A 158 6.18 9.95 -6.63
C VAL A 158 6.58 11.16 -5.79
N GLU A 159 6.38 11.07 -4.48
CA GLU A 159 6.60 12.19 -3.55
C GLU A 159 6.73 11.68 -2.11
N ASP A 160 7.28 12.52 -1.23
CA ASP A 160 7.21 12.32 0.22
C ASP A 160 5.77 12.42 0.74
N ALA A 161 5.35 11.49 1.58
CA ALA A 161 3.97 11.38 2.06
C ALA A 161 3.53 12.58 2.91
N LEU A 162 4.41 13.05 3.80
CA LEU A 162 4.11 14.18 4.68
C LEU A 162 4.02 15.50 3.89
N LYS A 163 4.94 15.70 2.95
CA LYS A 163 4.94 16.84 2.02
C LYS A 163 3.66 16.88 1.17
N PHE A 164 3.25 15.72 0.68
CA PHE A 164 1.99 15.59 -0.06
C PHE A 164 0.78 15.92 0.82
N ALA A 165 0.68 15.34 2.03
CA ALA A 165 -0.44 15.58 2.95
C ALA A 165 -0.57 17.07 3.30
N LYS A 166 0.53 17.75 3.64
CA LYS A 166 0.57 19.20 3.88
C LYS A 166 0.06 20.00 2.67
N ARG A 167 0.45 19.60 1.47
CA ARG A 167 0.03 20.28 0.24
C ARG A 167 -1.47 20.08 -0.03
N GLU A 168 -2.00 18.89 0.16
CA GLU A 168 -3.42 18.58 -0.03
C GLU A 168 -4.28 19.29 1.04
N ALA A 169 -3.82 19.36 2.29
CA ALA A 169 -4.46 20.13 3.35
C ALA A 169 -4.53 21.64 2.98
N LYS A 170 -3.44 22.20 2.48
CA LYS A 170 -3.38 23.60 2.03
C LYS A 170 -4.32 23.91 0.86
N ARG A 171 -4.61 22.90 0.02
CA ARG A 171 -5.55 22.97 -1.11
C ARG A 171 -7.00 22.72 -0.74
N GLY A 172 -7.27 22.30 0.50
CA GLY A 172 -8.60 21.90 0.94
C GLY A 172 -9.12 20.62 0.28
N ASN A 173 -8.23 19.77 -0.25
CA ASN A 173 -8.61 18.49 -0.82
C ASN A 173 -8.98 17.50 0.28
N LEU A 174 -10.12 16.82 0.12
CA LEU A 174 -10.60 15.82 1.07
C LEU A 174 -10.66 14.44 0.42
N TYR A 175 -10.40 13.42 1.24
CA TYR A 175 -10.41 12.01 0.88
C TYR A 175 -11.38 11.23 1.75
N ASN A 176 -12.14 10.32 1.14
CA ASN A 176 -13.09 9.44 1.81
C ASN A 176 -12.43 8.16 2.34
N GLY A 177 -11.29 7.78 1.77
CA GLY A 177 -10.47 6.67 2.26
C GLY A 177 -9.03 7.13 2.41
N LEU A 178 -8.44 6.86 3.56
CA LEU A 178 -7.03 7.12 3.84
C LEU A 178 -6.36 5.83 4.28
N ILE A 179 -5.32 5.43 3.55
CA ILE A 179 -4.55 4.22 3.81
C ILE A 179 -3.12 4.63 4.04
N MET A 180 -2.54 4.21 5.15
CA MET A 180 -1.18 4.53 5.55
C MET A 180 -0.47 3.28 6.06
N ASP A 181 0.69 3.00 5.48
CA ASP A 181 1.56 1.89 5.85
C ASP A 181 3.01 2.37 5.98
N PRO A 182 3.26 3.34 6.91
CA PRO A 182 4.55 3.98 7.03
C PRO A 182 5.64 3.00 7.49
N PRO A 183 6.81 2.96 6.80
CA PRO A 183 7.94 2.16 7.26
C PRO A 183 8.58 2.77 8.51
N ALA A 184 9.33 1.97 9.27
CA ALA A 184 10.10 2.49 10.41
C ALA A 184 11.11 3.57 9.97
N TYR A 185 11.75 3.39 8.81
CA TYR A 185 12.72 4.30 8.20
C TYR A 185 12.53 4.37 6.69
N GLY A 186 12.84 5.51 6.10
CA GLY A 186 12.77 5.70 4.65
C GLY A 186 13.39 7.02 4.19
N HIS A 187 13.33 7.24 2.89
CA HIS A 187 13.74 8.49 2.27
C HIS A 187 12.69 8.92 1.23
N GLY A 188 12.41 10.20 1.19
CA GLY A 188 11.67 10.82 0.10
C GLY A 188 12.51 10.90 -1.18
N PRO A 189 11.88 11.21 -2.32
CA PRO A 189 12.54 11.25 -3.62
C PRO A 189 13.58 12.36 -3.74
N ASP A 190 13.48 13.42 -2.93
CA ASP A 190 14.40 14.56 -2.90
C ASP A 190 15.38 14.47 -1.70
N GLY A 191 15.46 13.31 -1.02
CA GLY A 191 16.36 13.05 0.10
C GLY A 191 15.74 13.37 1.47
N GLU A 192 14.45 13.61 1.55
CA GLU A 192 13.74 13.76 2.83
C GLU A 192 13.96 12.50 3.67
N LYS A 193 14.22 12.69 4.95
CA LYS A 193 14.40 11.59 5.89
C LYS A 193 13.07 11.30 6.57
N TRP A 194 12.64 10.05 6.49
CA TRP A 194 11.51 9.52 7.21
C TRP A 194 11.98 8.66 8.38
N LYS A 195 11.48 8.96 9.58
CA LYS A 195 11.56 8.10 10.75
C LYS A 195 10.21 8.09 11.45
N LEU A 196 9.67 6.91 11.65
CA LEU A 196 8.31 6.71 12.16
C LEU A 196 8.11 7.36 13.53
N ASP A 197 9.01 7.12 14.46
CA ASP A 197 8.97 7.64 15.83
C ASP A 197 9.06 9.18 15.91
N GLU A 198 9.72 9.81 14.93
CA GLU A 198 9.85 11.27 14.87
C GLU A 198 8.68 11.95 14.13
N LEU A 199 8.11 11.30 13.10
CA LEU A 199 7.22 11.96 12.14
C LEU A 199 5.79 11.42 12.13
N LEU A 200 5.49 10.33 12.85
CA LEU A 200 4.15 9.72 12.86
C LEU A 200 3.09 10.72 13.33
N TYR A 201 3.35 11.42 14.43
CA TYR A 201 2.40 12.40 14.97
C TYR A 201 2.09 13.51 13.95
N GLU A 202 3.12 14.05 13.32
CA GLU A 202 2.95 15.10 12.31
C GLU A 202 2.20 14.58 11.07
N LEU A 203 2.49 13.35 10.64
CA LEU A 203 1.75 12.70 9.55
C LEU A 203 0.27 12.57 9.90
N LEU A 204 -0.07 12.06 11.09
CA LEU A 204 -1.45 11.90 11.54
C LEU A 204 -2.16 13.27 11.65
N LEU A 205 -1.49 14.29 12.18
CA LEU A 205 -2.02 15.65 12.26
C LEU A 205 -2.31 16.23 10.86
N GLU A 206 -1.41 16.07 9.90
CA GLU A 206 -1.63 16.60 8.55
C GLU A 206 -2.67 15.80 7.76
N THR A 207 -2.68 14.47 7.94
CA THR A 207 -3.65 13.62 7.27
C THR A 207 -5.07 13.75 7.85
N SER A 208 -5.23 14.04 9.15
CA SER A 208 -6.55 14.33 9.74
C SER A 208 -7.25 15.53 9.09
N LYS A 209 -6.49 16.51 8.58
CA LYS A 209 -7.02 17.69 7.88
C LYS A 209 -7.57 17.38 6.49
N ILE A 210 -7.22 16.23 5.93
CA ILE A 210 -7.62 15.82 4.57
C ILE A 210 -8.60 14.65 4.55
N VAL A 211 -9.01 14.15 5.71
CA VAL A 211 -10.10 13.16 5.80
C VAL A 211 -11.43 13.86 5.68
N ALA A 212 -12.32 13.34 4.83
CA ALA A 212 -13.69 13.85 4.73
C ALA A 212 -14.41 13.66 6.08
N PRO A 213 -15.13 14.69 6.60
CA PRO A 213 -15.77 14.62 7.91
C PRO A 213 -16.88 13.59 7.98
N GLU A 214 -17.47 13.27 6.84
CA GLU A 214 -18.51 12.26 6.70
C GLU A 214 -18.12 11.26 5.61
N ASP A 215 -18.65 10.04 5.70
CA ASP A 215 -18.48 9.03 4.68
C ASP A 215 -17.00 8.74 4.41
N SER A 216 -16.26 8.46 5.46
CA SER A 216 -14.82 8.14 5.37
C SER A 216 -14.44 6.87 6.12
N PHE A 217 -13.24 6.37 5.83
CA PHE A 217 -12.56 5.31 6.56
C PHE A 217 -11.05 5.55 6.56
N MET A 218 -10.37 4.97 7.55
CA MET A 218 -8.91 5.01 7.65
C MET A 218 -8.36 3.61 7.91
N VAL A 219 -7.21 3.31 7.32
CA VAL A 219 -6.38 2.14 7.64
C VAL A 219 -4.98 2.65 7.97
N LEU A 220 -4.50 2.33 9.14
CA LEU A 220 -3.14 2.63 9.59
C LEU A 220 -2.46 1.33 10.02
N ASN A 221 -1.37 0.98 9.36
CA ASN A 221 -0.52 -0.15 9.74
C ASN A 221 0.73 0.34 10.47
N LEU A 222 1.02 -0.24 11.61
CA LEU A 222 2.21 0.06 12.39
C LEU A 222 2.96 -1.24 12.73
N TYR A 223 4.20 -1.35 12.27
CA TYR A 223 5.05 -2.54 12.43
C TYR A 223 6.20 -2.36 13.42
N SER A 224 6.23 -1.25 14.14
CA SER A 224 7.33 -0.97 15.06
C SER A 224 7.14 -1.68 16.39
N ASN A 225 8.20 -2.35 16.88
CA ASN A 225 8.24 -2.88 18.24
C ASN A 225 8.10 -1.73 19.25
N GLY A 226 7.01 -1.68 20.00
CA GLY A 226 6.74 -0.65 21.01
C GLY A 226 5.49 0.19 20.78
N TYR A 227 4.87 0.12 19.59
CA TYR A 227 3.57 0.73 19.38
C TYR A 227 2.45 -0.26 19.69
N SER A 228 1.53 0.15 20.55
CA SER A 228 0.30 -0.57 20.85
C SER A 228 -0.82 -0.07 19.93
N ALA A 229 -1.77 -0.93 19.58
CA ALA A 229 -2.99 -0.54 18.88
C ALA A 229 -3.77 0.56 19.63
N MET A 230 -3.63 0.65 20.95
CA MET A 230 -4.23 1.69 21.78
C MET A 230 -3.74 3.11 21.48
N LEU A 231 -2.57 3.27 20.82
CA LEU A 231 -2.08 4.60 20.41
C LEU A 231 -2.86 5.17 19.21
N GLY A 232 -3.65 4.37 18.52
CA GLY A 232 -4.52 4.82 17.44
C GLY A 232 -5.91 5.27 17.91
N ASP A 233 -6.26 5.01 19.17
CA ASP A 233 -7.59 5.29 19.73
C ASP A 233 -7.62 6.63 20.55
N THR A 234 -6.50 7.35 20.62
CA THR A 234 -6.39 8.66 21.29
C THR A 234 -6.26 9.79 20.30
#